data_0b34f06b1c59e261ec17c594cc48c816
#
_entry.id   0b34f06b1c59e261ec17c594cc48c816
#
_cell.length_a   1.000
_cell.length_b   1.000
_cell.length_c   1.000
_cell.angle_alpha   90.00
_cell.angle_beta   90.00
_cell.angle_gamma   90.00
#
_symmetry.space_group_name_H-M   'P 1'
#
loop_
_entity.id
_entity.type
_entity.pdbx_description
1 polymer ?
#
loop_
_entity_poly.entity_id
_entity_poly.type
_entity_poly.pdbx_seq_one_letter_code
_entity_poly.pdbx_strand_id
1 'polypeptide(L)'
;NPDAALYWFCRMIDGGADPKYLSRRLVRMAVEDIGLADPRATDLAVNGADIYERLGSPEGELALAQAVVYMACAAKSNAVYNAYNQARKFAAEHGSAPVPIHLRNAPTKLMKQLGHGKAYRYAHDEPHGYAAAEQYFPDGLNPSFYRPTDRGLEAKIQQKLAFLRQLDAEERTKKR
;
A
#
# COMPACT_ATOMS: atom_id res chain seq x y z
N ASN A 1 -1.26 -10.86 21.52
CA ASN A 1 -2.02 -11.81 22.35
C ASN A 1 -3.51 -11.63 22.02
N PRO A 2 -4.16 -12.61 21.33
CA PRO A 2 -5.55 -12.51 20.89
C PRO A 2 -6.55 -12.48 22.07
N ASP A 3 -6.27 -13.19 23.14
CA ASP A 3 -7.18 -13.22 24.31
C ASP A 3 -7.21 -11.86 25.01
N ALA A 4 -6.05 -11.22 25.17
CA ALA A 4 -5.98 -9.88 25.75
C ALA A 4 -6.64 -8.84 24.82
N ALA A 5 -6.45 -8.95 23.50
CA ALA A 5 -7.08 -8.05 22.53
C ALA A 5 -8.62 -8.18 22.59
N LEU A 6 -9.12 -9.42 22.61
CA LEU A 6 -10.55 -9.70 22.74
C LEU A 6 -11.11 -9.20 24.08
N TYR A 7 -10.40 -9.45 25.18
CA TYR A 7 -10.79 -8.94 26.49
C TYR A 7 -10.95 -7.42 26.51
N TRP A 8 -9.97 -6.69 25.99
CA TRP A 8 -10.05 -5.23 25.98
C TRP A 8 -11.12 -4.71 25.02
N PHE A 9 -11.36 -5.39 23.90
CA PHE A 9 -12.48 -5.07 23.01
C PHE A 9 -13.82 -5.20 23.74
N CYS A 10 -14.06 -6.33 24.43
CA CYS A 10 -15.27 -6.51 25.23
C CYS A 10 -15.39 -5.49 26.38
N ARG A 11 -14.27 -5.18 27.05
CA ARG A 11 -14.25 -4.16 28.11
C ARG A 11 -14.61 -2.77 27.61
N MET A 12 -14.23 -2.41 26.39
CA MET A 12 -14.62 -1.13 25.79
C MET A 12 -16.13 -1.10 25.51
N ILE A 13 -16.70 -2.18 24.97
CA ILE A 13 -18.15 -2.28 24.73
C ILE A 13 -18.92 -2.22 26.04
N ASP A 14 -18.54 -3.02 27.03
CA ASP A 14 -19.16 -3.05 28.37
C ASP A 14 -19.09 -1.67 29.05
N GLY A 15 -18.01 -0.93 28.83
CA GLY A 15 -17.84 0.43 29.31
C GLY A 15 -18.60 1.50 28.50
N GLY A 16 -19.42 1.11 27.51
CA GLY A 16 -20.27 2.01 26.72
C GLY A 16 -19.58 2.65 25.49
N ALA A 17 -18.44 2.13 25.05
CA ALA A 17 -17.85 2.59 23.79
C ALA A 17 -18.75 2.20 22.60
N ASP A 18 -18.98 3.16 21.69
CA ASP A 18 -19.76 2.92 20.48
C ASP A 18 -19.04 1.89 19.57
N PRO A 19 -19.67 0.74 19.27
CA PRO A 19 -19.07 -0.26 18.39
C PRO A 19 -18.75 0.28 16.97
N LYS A 20 -19.49 1.28 16.47
CA LYS A 20 -19.17 1.98 15.21
C LYS A 20 -17.86 2.76 15.30
N TYR A 21 -17.58 3.37 16.44
CA TYR A 21 -16.27 3.97 16.69
C TYR A 21 -15.16 2.91 16.70
N LEU A 22 -15.39 1.79 17.41
CA LEU A 22 -14.42 0.69 17.47
C LEU A 22 -14.17 0.08 16.08
N SER A 23 -15.22 -0.10 15.26
CA SER A 23 -15.06 -0.60 13.88
C SER A 23 -14.17 0.30 13.02
N ARG A 24 -14.35 1.62 13.10
CA ARG A 24 -13.46 2.58 12.41
C ARG A 24 -12.00 2.49 12.88
N ARG A 25 -11.80 2.25 14.17
CA ARG A 25 -10.46 2.04 14.74
C ARG A 25 -9.82 0.74 14.24
N LEU A 26 -10.60 -0.34 14.13
CA LEU A 26 -10.12 -1.61 13.58
C LEU A 26 -9.68 -1.45 12.11
N VAL A 27 -10.48 -0.80 11.27
CA VAL A 27 -10.11 -0.52 9.89
C VAL A 27 -8.82 0.30 9.82
N ARG A 28 -8.69 1.33 10.66
CA ARG A 28 -7.46 2.15 10.72
C ARG A 28 -6.25 1.31 11.09
N MET A 29 -6.32 0.50 12.14
CA MET A 29 -5.22 -0.37 12.59
C MET A 29 -4.86 -1.43 11.55
N ALA A 30 -5.86 -1.99 10.84
CA ALA A 30 -5.61 -2.95 9.77
C ALA A 30 -4.76 -2.35 8.65
N VAL A 31 -5.03 -1.10 8.25
CA VAL A 31 -4.27 -0.41 7.21
C VAL A 31 -2.90 0.06 7.70
N GLU A 32 -2.81 0.58 8.92
CA GLU A 32 -1.62 1.23 9.47
C GLU A 32 -0.60 0.25 10.05
N ASP A 33 -1.08 -0.72 10.85
CA ASP A 33 -0.23 -1.58 11.68
C ASP A 33 -0.02 -2.98 11.08
N ILE A 34 -1.02 -3.51 10.34
CA ILE A 34 -0.91 -4.77 9.62
C ILE A 34 -0.41 -4.53 8.19
N GLY A 35 -1.04 -3.59 7.48
CA GLY A 35 -0.63 -3.16 6.15
C GLY A 35 -0.50 -4.31 5.15
N LEU A 36 0.57 -4.27 4.34
CA LEU A 36 0.83 -5.29 3.33
C LEU A 36 1.48 -6.58 3.89
N ALA A 37 1.76 -6.66 5.19
CA ALA A 37 2.17 -7.93 5.79
C ALA A 37 1.02 -8.97 5.73
N ASP A 38 -0.23 -8.53 5.94
CA ASP A 38 -1.44 -9.34 5.71
C ASP A 38 -2.64 -8.49 5.28
N PRO A 39 -2.84 -8.24 3.99
CA PRO A 39 -3.92 -7.38 3.47
C PRO A 39 -5.33 -7.83 3.84
N ARG A 40 -5.53 -9.14 4.14
CA ARG A 40 -6.83 -9.69 4.55
C ARG A 40 -7.35 -9.06 5.84
N ALA A 41 -6.47 -8.51 6.68
CA ALA A 41 -6.87 -7.80 7.89
C ALA A 41 -7.80 -6.61 7.58
N THR A 42 -7.52 -5.88 6.49
CA THR A 42 -8.37 -4.77 6.04
C THR A 42 -9.73 -5.27 5.57
N ASP A 43 -9.77 -6.36 4.79
CA ASP A 43 -11.03 -6.96 4.32
C ASP A 43 -11.90 -7.41 5.49
N LEU A 44 -11.30 -8.09 6.48
CA LEU A 44 -12.02 -8.54 7.67
C LEU A 44 -12.53 -7.36 8.52
N ALA A 45 -11.73 -6.31 8.67
CA ALA A 45 -12.14 -5.14 9.45
C ALA A 45 -13.30 -4.38 8.77
N VAL A 46 -13.25 -4.21 7.44
CA VAL A 46 -14.32 -3.57 6.65
C VAL A 46 -15.58 -4.44 6.66
N ASN A 47 -15.45 -5.73 6.36
CA ASN A 47 -16.60 -6.66 6.41
C ASN A 47 -17.21 -6.73 7.81
N GLY A 48 -16.40 -6.73 8.86
CA GLY A 48 -16.89 -6.69 10.24
C GLY A 48 -17.70 -5.44 10.54
N ALA A 49 -17.25 -4.27 10.07
CA ALA A 49 -18.00 -3.03 10.19
C ALA A 49 -19.33 -3.07 9.44
N ASP A 50 -19.35 -3.60 8.20
CA ASP A 50 -20.56 -3.73 7.39
C ASP A 50 -21.56 -4.72 8.00
N ILE A 51 -21.08 -5.83 8.58
CA ILE A 51 -21.93 -6.80 9.29
C ILE A 51 -22.53 -6.14 10.53
N TYR A 52 -21.73 -5.39 11.30
CA TYR A 52 -22.24 -4.67 12.45
C TYR A 52 -23.33 -3.66 12.07
N GLU A 53 -23.17 -2.91 10.98
CA GLU A 53 -24.20 -1.97 10.49
C GLU A 53 -25.53 -2.68 10.14
N ARG A 54 -25.48 -3.93 9.69
CA ARG A 54 -26.66 -4.71 9.30
C ARG A 54 -27.36 -5.38 10.49
N LEU A 55 -26.59 -5.91 11.42
CA LEU A 55 -27.11 -6.74 12.53
C LEU A 55 -27.27 -5.95 13.83
N GLY A 56 -26.43 -4.93 14.07
CA GLY A 56 -26.40 -4.21 15.33
C GLY A 56 -25.86 -5.06 16.49
N SER A 57 -26.08 -4.55 17.71
CA SER A 57 -25.72 -5.24 18.94
C SER A 57 -26.85 -6.18 19.39
N PRO A 58 -26.52 -7.34 19.98
CA PRO A 58 -25.17 -7.86 20.20
C PRO A 58 -24.58 -8.66 19.01
N GLU A 59 -25.39 -9.07 18.02
CA GLU A 59 -25.01 -10.06 17.00
C GLU A 59 -23.85 -9.55 16.10
N GLY A 60 -23.88 -8.28 15.70
CA GLY A 60 -22.86 -7.68 14.84
C GLY A 60 -21.51 -7.51 15.53
N GLU A 61 -21.47 -7.47 16.86
CA GLU A 61 -20.23 -7.38 17.63
C GLU A 61 -19.31 -8.57 17.43
N LEU A 62 -19.87 -9.75 17.17
CA LEU A 62 -19.09 -10.96 16.91
C LEU A 62 -18.21 -10.83 15.66
N ALA A 63 -18.69 -10.14 14.61
CA ALA A 63 -17.90 -9.89 13.40
C ALA A 63 -16.72 -8.95 13.68
N LEU A 64 -16.90 -7.94 14.53
CA LEU A 64 -15.81 -7.08 15.00
C LEU A 64 -14.81 -7.86 15.86
N ALA A 65 -15.30 -8.70 16.76
CA ALA A 65 -14.46 -9.58 17.59
C ALA A 65 -13.60 -10.54 16.74
N GLN A 66 -14.16 -11.08 15.66
CA GLN A 66 -13.40 -11.90 14.70
C GLN A 66 -12.24 -11.10 14.07
N ALA A 67 -12.47 -9.86 13.64
CA ALA A 67 -11.42 -8.98 13.11
C ALA A 67 -10.36 -8.68 14.18
N VAL A 68 -10.74 -8.43 15.43
CA VAL A 68 -9.82 -8.20 16.56
C VAL A 68 -8.88 -9.39 16.75
N VAL A 69 -9.42 -10.62 16.83
CA VAL A 69 -8.63 -11.85 17.01
C VAL A 69 -7.69 -12.06 15.83
N TYR A 70 -8.20 -11.90 14.61
CA TYR A 70 -7.38 -12.04 13.41
C TYR A 70 -6.20 -11.07 13.40
N MET A 71 -6.47 -9.79 13.64
CA MET A 71 -5.44 -8.74 13.64
C MET A 71 -4.43 -8.94 14.77
N ALA A 72 -4.85 -9.47 15.93
CA ALA A 72 -3.94 -9.77 17.02
C ALA A 72 -2.92 -10.86 16.65
N CYS A 73 -3.30 -11.80 15.78
CA CYS A 73 -2.47 -12.91 15.28
C CYS A 73 -1.69 -12.58 14.00
N ALA A 74 -2.15 -11.59 13.21
CA ALA A 74 -1.59 -11.28 11.90
C ALA A 74 -0.14 -10.76 11.99
N ALA A 75 0.63 -11.01 10.94
CA ALA A 75 1.91 -10.35 10.74
C ALA A 75 1.72 -8.83 10.63
N LYS A 76 2.65 -8.04 11.13
CA LYS A 76 2.51 -6.58 11.25
C LYS A 76 3.56 -5.85 10.44
N SER A 77 3.13 -4.79 9.74
CA SER A 77 4.01 -3.88 9.04
C SER A 77 3.39 -2.48 8.93
N ASN A 78 4.14 -1.47 9.30
CA ASN A 78 3.81 -0.07 9.04
C ASN A 78 4.63 0.52 7.87
N ALA A 79 5.21 -0.33 7.01
CA ALA A 79 6.11 0.11 5.94
C ALA A 79 5.42 1.05 4.96
N VAL A 80 4.15 0.77 4.60
CA VAL A 80 3.36 1.65 3.70
C VAL A 80 3.05 2.98 4.37
N TYR A 81 2.68 2.99 5.65
CA TYR A 81 2.45 4.22 6.42
C TYR A 81 3.68 5.12 6.41
N ASN A 82 4.85 4.56 6.70
CA ASN A 82 6.10 5.29 6.70
C ASN A 82 6.46 5.80 5.29
N ALA A 83 6.30 4.95 4.27
CA ALA A 83 6.54 5.32 2.87
C ALA A 83 5.64 6.47 2.42
N TYR A 84 4.35 6.41 2.75
CA TYR A 84 3.39 7.46 2.44
C TYR A 84 3.75 8.81 3.06
N ASN A 85 4.12 8.82 4.36
CA ASN A 85 4.52 10.04 5.04
C ASN A 85 5.79 10.65 4.42
N GLN A 86 6.78 9.81 4.08
CA GLN A 86 8.00 10.27 3.41
C GLN A 86 7.69 10.80 2.00
N ALA A 87 6.86 10.11 1.23
CA ALA A 87 6.47 10.54 -0.12
C ALA A 87 5.68 11.87 -0.08
N ARG A 88 4.78 12.05 0.88
CA ARG A 88 4.06 13.32 1.06
C ARG A 88 4.99 14.49 1.35
N LYS A 89 5.95 14.29 2.26
CA LYS A 89 6.96 15.32 2.57
C LYS A 89 7.78 15.66 1.34
N PHE A 90 8.30 14.64 0.66
CA PHE A 90 9.09 14.81 -0.57
C PHE A 90 8.31 15.53 -1.68
N ALA A 91 7.04 15.16 -1.89
CA ALA A 91 6.18 15.79 -2.88
C ALA A 91 5.92 17.28 -2.56
N ALA A 92 5.79 17.64 -1.28
CA ALA A 92 5.65 19.04 -0.89
C ALA A 92 6.91 19.88 -1.18
N GLU A 93 8.09 19.27 -1.07
CA GLU A 93 9.38 19.92 -1.36
C GLU A 93 9.68 20.00 -2.87
N HIS A 94 9.13 19.11 -3.70
CA HIS A 94 9.44 18.93 -5.12
C HIS A 94 8.19 19.01 -6.03
N GLY A 95 7.09 19.57 -5.57
CA GLY A 95 5.78 19.51 -6.23
C GLY A 95 5.70 20.20 -7.61
N SER A 96 6.66 21.04 -7.98
CA SER A 96 6.70 21.72 -9.28
C SER A 96 7.53 20.97 -10.35
N ALA A 97 8.16 19.84 -10.00
CA ALA A 97 8.97 19.09 -10.94
C ALA A 97 8.08 18.44 -12.03
N PRO A 98 8.43 18.61 -13.33
CA PRO A 98 7.58 18.15 -14.43
C PRO A 98 7.59 16.62 -14.57
N VAL A 99 6.47 16.06 -15.02
CA VAL A 99 6.41 14.63 -15.40
C VAL A 99 7.34 14.38 -16.58
N PRO A 100 8.14 13.29 -16.62
CA PRO A 100 8.97 12.93 -17.76
C PRO A 100 8.18 12.90 -19.07
N ILE A 101 8.77 13.38 -20.16
CA ILE A 101 8.04 13.62 -21.41
C ILE A 101 7.47 12.34 -22.02
N HIS A 102 8.19 11.21 -21.89
CA HIS A 102 7.75 9.90 -22.39
C HIS A 102 6.54 9.34 -21.63
N LEU A 103 6.28 9.79 -20.39
CA LEU A 103 5.13 9.38 -19.58
C LEU A 103 3.91 10.27 -19.82
N ARG A 104 4.03 11.38 -20.56
CA ARG A 104 2.93 12.31 -20.81
C ARG A 104 2.02 11.77 -21.91
N ASN A 105 0.70 11.83 -21.69
CA ASN A 105 -0.27 11.50 -22.72
C ASN A 105 -0.15 12.46 -23.92
N ALA A 106 -0.35 11.93 -25.14
CA ALA A 106 -0.31 12.68 -26.38
C ALA A 106 -1.63 12.57 -27.19
N PRO A 107 -2.79 13.02 -26.65
CA PRO A 107 -4.07 12.88 -27.33
C PRO A 107 -4.20 13.75 -28.59
N THR A 108 -3.43 14.83 -28.72
CA THR A 108 -3.45 15.74 -29.87
C THR A 108 -2.21 15.63 -30.75
N LYS A 109 -2.34 16.05 -32.03
CA LYS A 109 -1.19 16.13 -32.95
C LYS A 109 -0.09 17.03 -32.42
N LEU A 110 -0.45 18.17 -31.81
CA LEU A 110 0.51 19.12 -31.24
C LEU A 110 1.32 18.46 -30.11
N MET A 111 0.67 17.73 -29.19
CA MET A 111 1.36 17.03 -28.10
C MET A 111 2.32 15.97 -28.62
N LYS A 112 1.94 15.22 -29.69
CA LYS A 112 2.85 14.28 -30.37
C LYS A 112 4.06 14.99 -30.98
N GLN A 113 3.85 16.15 -31.63
CA GLN A 113 4.93 16.97 -32.18
C GLN A 113 5.89 17.50 -31.10
N LEU A 114 5.36 17.81 -29.91
CA LEU A 114 6.13 18.21 -28.73
C LEU A 114 6.85 17.04 -28.05
N GLY A 115 6.73 15.81 -28.56
CA GLY A 115 7.43 14.63 -28.09
C GLY A 115 6.76 13.92 -26.90
N HIS A 116 5.52 14.26 -26.56
CA HIS A 116 4.79 13.57 -25.52
C HIS A 116 4.58 12.10 -25.88
N GLY A 117 4.85 11.19 -24.95
CA GLY A 117 4.76 9.74 -25.15
C GLY A 117 5.82 9.14 -26.06
N LYS A 118 6.77 9.96 -26.56
CA LYS A 118 7.86 9.45 -27.40
C LYS A 118 8.76 8.51 -26.59
N ALA A 119 9.04 7.33 -27.17
CA ALA A 119 9.83 6.26 -26.52
C ALA A 119 9.19 5.68 -25.24
N TYR A 120 7.87 5.82 -25.05
CA TYR A 120 7.18 5.11 -23.99
C TYR A 120 7.32 3.59 -24.18
N ARG A 121 7.76 2.91 -23.13
CA ARG A 121 7.90 1.45 -23.11
C ARG A 121 6.68 0.84 -22.41
N TYR A 122 5.90 0.06 -23.16
CA TYR A 122 4.73 -0.60 -22.60
C TYR A 122 5.17 -1.87 -21.86
N ALA A 123 5.00 -1.88 -20.53
CA ALA A 123 5.55 -2.94 -19.67
C ALA A 123 5.10 -4.36 -20.08
N HIS A 124 3.91 -4.53 -20.67
CA HIS A 124 3.42 -5.84 -21.12
C HIS A 124 4.18 -6.39 -22.33
N ASP A 125 4.85 -5.54 -23.13
CA ASP A 125 5.68 -5.94 -24.27
C ASP A 125 7.12 -6.24 -23.85
N GLU A 126 7.47 -5.93 -22.60
CA GLU A 126 8.82 -6.11 -22.08
C GLU A 126 9.00 -7.47 -21.37
N PRO A 127 10.21 -8.02 -21.36
CA PRO A 127 10.52 -9.22 -20.58
C PRO A 127 10.09 -9.09 -19.12
N HIS A 128 9.48 -10.13 -18.56
CA HIS A 128 8.93 -10.17 -17.20
C HIS A 128 7.78 -9.16 -16.94
N GLY A 129 7.20 -8.54 -17.98
CA GLY A 129 6.20 -7.50 -17.83
C GLY A 129 6.74 -6.25 -17.11
N TYR A 130 8.04 -5.94 -17.30
CA TYR A 130 8.73 -4.89 -16.57
C TYR A 130 9.69 -4.11 -17.47
N ALA A 131 9.49 -2.81 -17.59
CA ALA A 131 10.38 -1.93 -18.34
C ALA A 131 11.62 -1.59 -17.48
N ALA A 132 12.64 -2.47 -17.53
CA ALA A 132 13.83 -2.33 -16.71
C ALA A 132 14.59 -1.01 -17.01
N ALA A 133 15.10 -0.38 -15.94
CA ALA A 133 15.82 0.90 -15.97
C ALA A 133 15.04 2.07 -16.57
N GLU A 134 13.69 1.99 -16.58
CA GLU A 134 12.84 3.10 -17.00
C GLU A 134 12.84 4.23 -15.98
N GLN A 135 12.80 5.48 -16.46
CA GLN A 135 12.77 6.67 -15.62
C GLN A 135 11.33 7.10 -15.34
N TYR A 136 10.85 6.91 -14.12
CA TYR A 136 9.51 7.28 -13.71
C TYR A 136 9.44 8.58 -12.90
N PHE A 137 10.52 8.97 -12.25
CA PHE A 137 10.60 10.24 -11.53
C PHE A 137 11.00 11.38 -12.45
N PRO A 138 10.70 12.62 -12.08
CA PRO A 138 11.26 13.80 -12.74
C PRO A 138 12.78 13.72 -12.82
N ASP A 139 13.35 14.40 -13.84
CA ASP A 139 14.79 14.39 -14.07
C ASP A 139 15.57 14.85 -12.82
N GLY A 140 16.63 14.13 -12.51
CA GLY A 140 17.46 14.38 -11.34
C GLY A 140 16.90 13.87 -10.01
N LEU A 141 15.68 13.33 -9.99
CA LEU A 141 15.06 12.75 -8.78
C LEU A 141 15.03 11.22 -8.88
N ASN A 142 15.37 10.56 -7.78
CA ASN A 142 15.27 9.10 -7.67
C ASN A 142 15.06 8.67 -6.21
N PRO A 143 13.99 9.12 -5.54
CA PRO A 143 13.74 8.77 -4.14
C PRO A 143 13.33 7.31 -3.98
N SER A 144 13.50 6.79 -2.76
CA SER A 144 13.06 5.46 -2.37
C SER A 144 12.29 5.57 -1.06
N PHE A 145 11.00 5.28 -1.08
CA PHE A 145 10.11 5.41 0.07
C PHE A 145 9.73 4.06 0.68
N TYR A 146 9.25 3.13 -0.15
CA TYR A 146 8.72 1.86 0.32
C TYR A 146 9.84 0.83 0.55
N ARG A 147 9.92 0.37 1.80
CA ARG A 147 10.86 -0.65 2.25
C ARG A 147 10.08 -1.77 2.92
N PRO A 148 9.71 -2.83 2.18
CA PRO A 148 8.95 -3.95 2.74
C PRO A 148 9.72 -4.64 3.87
N THR A 149 8.97 -5.14 4.83
CA THR A 149 9.54 -5.98 5.90
C THR A 149 9.71 -7.43 5.40
N ASP A 150 10.34 -8.25 6.22
CA ASP A 150 10.49 -9.71 6.01
C ASP A 150 9.28 -10.51 6.54
N ARG A 151 8.15 -9.84 6.84
CA ARG A 151 6.98 -10.43 7.49
C ARG A 151 5.82 -10.62 6.53
N GLY A 152 5.15 -11.77 6.64
CA GLY A 152 3.95 -12.09 5.86
C GLY A 152 4.13 -11.95 4.35
N LEU A 153 3.18 -11.30 3.67
CA LEU A 153 3.24 -11.07 2.23
C LEU A 153 4.41 -10.14 1.84
N GLU A 154 4.83 -9.23 2.71
CA GLU A 154 5.92 -8.30 2.40
C GLU A 154 7.26 -9.01 2.17
N ALA A 155 7.50 -10.19 2.75
CA ALA A 155 8.67 -11.00 2.44
C ALA A 155 8.75 -11.38 0.95
N LYS A 156 7.60 -11.73 0.34
CA LYS A 156 7.51 -12.02 -1.11
C LYS A 156 7.67 -10.76 -1.95
N ILE A 157 7.09 -9.65 -1.50
CA ILE A 157 7.24 -8.33 -2.16
C ILE A 157 8.71 -7.91 -2.14
N GLN A 158 9.41 -8.10 -1.03
CA GLN A 158 10.83 -7.80 -0.89
C GLN A 158 11.68 -8.58 -1.91
N GLN A 159 11.45 -9.88 -2.03
CA GLN A 159 12.12 -10.73 -3.01
C GLN A 159 11.84 -10.27 -4.45
N LYS A 160 10.58 -9.95 -4.77
CA LYS A 160 10.21 -9.43 -6.08
C LYS A 160 10.91 -8.10 -6.39
N LEU A 161 10.94 -7.18 -5.45
CA LEU A 161 11.63 -5.88 -5.61
C LEU A 161 13.14 -6.05 -5.77
N ALA A 162 13.77 -6.99 -5.06
CA ALA A 162 15.18 -7.30 -5.23
C ALA A 162 15.49 -7.80 -6.66
N PHE A 163 14.65 -8.70 -7.18
CA PHE A 163 14.76 -9.18 -8.56
C PHE A 163 14.59 -8.05 -9.59
N LEU A 164 13.59 -7.18 -9.44
CA LEU A 164 13.38 -6.05 -10.35
C LEU A 164 14.56 -5.07 -10.34
N ARG A 165 15.12 -4.78 -9.17
CA ARG A 165 16.32 -3.93 -9.05
C ARG A 165 17.55 -4.55 -9.71
N GLN A 166 17.66 -5.88 -9.70
CA GLN A 166 18.71 -6.56 -10.44
C GLN A 166 18.55 -6.35 -11.96
N LEU A 167 17.33 -6.51 -12.50
CA LEU A 167 17.04 -6.23 -13.90
C LEU A 167 17.38 -4.78 -14.29
N ASP A 168 17.07 -3.81 -13.42
CA ASP A 168 17.44 -2.41 -13.63
C ASP A 168 18.96 -2.23 -13.71
N ALA A 169 19.72 -2.88 -12.85
CA ALA A 169 21.18 -2.80 -12.84
C ALA A 169 21.79 -3.42 -14.11
N GLU A 170 21.31 -4.59 -14.53
CA GLU A 170 21.73 -5.27 -15.73
C GLU A 170 21.48 -4.41 -16.98
N GLU A 171 20.29 -3.82 -17.10
CA GLU A 171 19.93 -2.98 -18.25
C GLU A 171 20.74 -1.69 -18.29
N ARG A 172 21.03 -1.06 -17.16
CA ARG A 172 21.92 0.12 -17.09
C ARG A 172 23.35 -0.21 -17.51
N THR A 173 23.82 -1.41 -17.22
CA THR A 173 25.16 -1.86 -17.64
C THR A 173 25.25 -2.08 -19.15
N LYS A 174 24.18 -2.58 -19.81
CA LYS A 174 24.13 -2.76 -21.28
C LYS A 174 24.11 -1.42 -22.05
N LYS A 175 23.62 -0.35 -21.43
CA LYS A 175 23.49 0.99 -22.04
C LYS A 175 24.74 1.87 -21.88
N ARG A 176 25.75 1.39 -21.13
CA ARG A 176 27.07 2.02 -21.00
C ARG A 176 28.03 1.47 -22.01
#